data_d301513feffb0de993cf930470ba7ec8
#
_entry.id   d301513feffb0de993cf930470ba7ec8
#
_cell.length_a   1.000
_cell.length_b   1.000
_cell.length_c   1.000
_cell.angle_alpha   90.00
_cell.angle_beta   90.00
_cell.angle_gamma   90.00
#
_symmetry.space_group_name_H-M   'P 1'
#
loop_
_entity.id
_entity.type
_entity.pdbx_description
1 polymer ?
#
loop_
_entity_poly.entity_id
_entity_poly.type
_entity_poly.pdbx_seq_one_letter_code
_entity_poly.pdbx_strand_id
1 'polypeptide(L)'
;MKYENKTVYLEANENYYKGAPKIKYLQWRETSDADKIAGVEQGTIDLSDPSGSKSAFDQIKSINSNGELDGDKIMVNATDNLGYGYIGINADTVKVGDDGSSDASKDLRKAIATVFAVYRDVAIDSYYGDAASVINYPISNTSWAAPQKSDADYKAAYSVDVDGNALYTDDMSDDEKFAAATQAALGFFEAAGYTVEDGKVTAAPEGAKMSYEIIIGADGNGDHPSFAILTDAKAALESIGFTLEINDVTDSNIMWDALNAGTAEMWAAAWQATIDPDMYQTYHSESVKSNYYHINDATLDQDIIDARSSADQEYRKSVYKQCLDIILDWAVEIPVYQRQNCIIYSPERINADTFTKDVSTFYYWYKDIENIEMN
;
A
#
# COMPACT_ATOMS: atom_id res chain seq x y z
N MET A 1 35.23 -0.85 7.19
CA MET A 1 34.04 -1.37 6.49
C MET A 1 34.46 -2.35 5.40
N LYS A 2 33.86 -3.54 5.33
CA LYS A 2 34.10 -4.58 4.31
C LYS A 2 32.75 -5.12 3.86
N TYR A 3 32.59 -5.44 2.57
CA TYR A 3 31.42 -6.15 2.04
C TYR A 3 31.88 -7.48 1.43
N GLU A 4 31.29 -8.57 1.88
CA GLU A 4 31.60 -9.93 1.41
C GLU A 4 30.42 -10.87 1.68
N ASN A 5 30.08 -11.72 0.75
CA ASN A 5 29.02 -12.74 0.90
C ASN A 5 27.70 -12.16 1.42
N LYS A 6 27.20 -11.09 0.77
CA LYS A 6 25.96 -10.40 1.14
C LYS A 6 25.95 -9.86 2.60
N THR A 7 27.13 -9.61 3.16
CA THR A 7 27.29 -9.08 4.52
C THR A 7 28.18 -7.83 4.50
N VAL A 8 27.70 -6.76 5.14
CA VAL A 8 28.49 -5.57 5.45
C VAL A 8 29.08 -5.72 6.84
N TYR A 9 30.38 -5.65 6.97
CA TYR A 9 31.11 -5.69 8.23
C TYR A 9 31.51 -4.28 8.62
N LEU A 10 31.09 -3.86 9.81
CA LEU A 10 31.36 -2.54 10.36
C LEU A 10 32.15 -2.68 11.66
N GLU A 11 33.02 -1.72 11.94
CA GLU A 11 33.74 -1.56 13.21
C GLU A 11 33.42 -0.18 13.76
N ALA A 12 33.23 -0.11 15.08
CA ALA A 12 32.91 1.12 15.80
C ALA A 12 33.99 2.19 15.58
N ASN A 13 33.57 3.40 15.33
CA ASN A 13 34.43 4.58 15.31
C ASN A 13 34.51 5.17 16.74
N GLU A 14 35.65 5.06 17.39
CA GLU A 14 35.87 5.58 18.73
C GLU A 14 35.70 7.12 18.81
N ASN A 15 35.81 7.81 17.68
CA ASN A 15 35.62 9.26 17.58
C ASN A 15 34.23 9.61 17.00
N TYR A 16 33.23 8.76 17.16
CA TYR A 16 31.88 9.06 16.69
C TYR A 16 31.31 10.28 17.44
N TYR A 17 30.67 11.19 16.70
CA TYR A 17 30.27 12.50 17.25
C TYR A 17 29.24 12.45 18.39
N LYS A 18 28.47 11.36 18.52
CA LYS A 18 27.55 11.10 19.64
C LYS A 18 28.18 10.29 20.79
N GLY A 19 29.42 9.92 20.67
CA GLY A 19 30.13 9.04 21.59
C GLY A 19 30.50 7.71 20.95
N ALA A 20 31.52 7.04 21.48
CA ALA A 20 31.96 5.74 20.98
C ALA A 20 30.87 4.69 21.12
N PRO A 21 30.47 3.98 20.04
CA PRO A 21 29.49 2.91 20.12
C PRO A 21 29.91 1.81 21.09
N LYS A 22 28.96 1.26 21.85
CA LYS A 22 29.18 0.18 22.80
C LYS A 22 29.47 -1.15 22.11
N ILE A 23 28.82 -1.39 20.98
CA ILE A 23 29.03 -2.57 20.13
C ILE A 23 30.23 -2.31 19.22
N LYS A 24 31.31 -3.09 19.39
CA LYS A 24 32.55 -2.89 18.62
C LYS A 24 32.43 -3.35 17.17
N TYR A 25 31.73 -4.46 16.91
CA TYR A 25 31.58 -5.04 15.57
C TYR A 25 30.12 -5.26 15.24
N LEU A 26 29.71 -4.81 14.07
CA LEU A 26 28.35 -5.00 13.55
C LEU A 26 28.43 -5.70 12.17
N GLN A 27 27.64 -6.76 12.01
CA GLN A 27 27.42 -7.43 10.74
C GLN A 27 26.00 -7.15 10.27
N TRP A 28 25.87 -6.51 9.11
CA TRP A 28 24.58 -6.30 8.46
C TRP A 28 24.45 -7.28 7.31
N ARG A 29 23.65 -8.32 7.49
CA ARG A 29 23.56 -9.48 6.58
C ARG A 29 22.19 -9.56 5.92
N GLU A 30 22.16 -9.75 4.61
CA GLU A 30 20.94 -10.13 3.88
C GLU A 30 20.46 -11.51 4.38
N THR A 31 19.18 -11.60 4.73
CA THR A 31 18.56 -12.81 5.27
C THR A 31 17.16 -12.96 4.67
N SER A 32 16.76 -14.19 4.30
CA SER A 32 15.41 -14.46 3.81
C SER A 32 14.38 -14.21 4.92
N ASP A 33 13.17 -13.80 4.58
CA ASP A 33 12.10 -13.57 5.56
C ASP A 33 11.80 -14.82 6.40
N ALA A 34 11.83 -15.99 5.78
CA ALA A 34 11.63 -17.27 6.46
C ALA A 34 12.66 -17.56 7.57
N ASP A 35 13.89 -17.03 7.43
CA ASP A 35 14.99 -17.28 8.37
C ASP A 35 15.10 -16.22 9.49
N LYS A 36 14.41 -15.09 9.36
CA LYS A 36 14.58 -13.94 10.27
C LYS A 36 14.16 -14.26 11.70
N ILE A 37 12.93 -14.74 11.90
CA ILE A 37 12.38 -15.05 13.23
C ILE A 37 13.13 -16.22 13.86
N ALA A 38 13.32 -17.32 13.13
CA ALA A 38 14.06 -18.48 13.59
C ALA A 38 15.53 -18.13 13.92
N GLY A 39 16.14 -17.22 13.16
CA GLY A 39 17.50 -16.76 13.41
C GLY A 39 17.64 -15.99 14.73
N VAL A 40 16.65 -15.17 15.07
CA VAL A 40 16.62 -14.45 16.37
C VAL A 40 16.38 -15.43 17.52
N GLU A 41 15.43 -16.36 17.39
CA GLU A 41 15.17 -17.41 18.38
C GLU A 41 16.41 -18.25 18.68
N GLN A 42 17.11 -18.72 17.63
CA GLN A 42 18.29 -19.59 17.73
C GLN A 42 19.57 -18.84 18.09
N GLY A 43 19.56 -17.51 18.09
CA GLY A 43 20.70 -16.68 18.39
C GLY A 43 21.75 -16.58 17.29
N THR A 44 21.42 -16.89 16.05
CA THR A 44 22.26 -16.65 14.87
C THR A 44 22.11 -15.23 14.31
N ILE A 45 21.07 -14.54 14.72
CA ILE A 45 20.76 -13.14 14.44
C ILE A 45 20.41 -12.48 15.78
N ASP A 46 20.90 -11.27 16.02
CA ASP A 46 20.61 -10.51 17.25
C ASP A 46 19.36 -9.66 17.11
N LEU A 47 19.18 -9.07 15.92
CA LEU A 47 18.09 -8.19 15.55
C LEU A 47 17.74 -8.38 14.08
N SER A 48 16.46 -8.32 13.72
CA SER A 48 15.99 -8.44 12.33
C SER A 48 14.69 -7.66 12.11
N ASP A 49 14.29 -7.56 10.84
CA ASP A 49 13.13 -6.84 10.34
C ASP A 49 12.20 -7.77 9.52
N PRO A 50 11.56 -8.77 10.12
CA PRO A 50 10.63 -9.63 9.40
C PRO A 50 9.42 -8.84 8.90
N SER A 51 8.70 -9.38 7.91
CA SER A 51 7.39 -8.86 7.55
C SER A 51 6.47 -8.87 8.77
N GLY A 52 5.75 -7.76 9.03
CA GLY A 52 4.77 -7.65 10.10
C GLY A 52 3.45 -8.39 9.79
N SER A 53 3.52 -9.59 9.20
CA SER A 53 2.33 -10.38 8.86
C SER A 53 1.73 -11.06 10.09
N LYS A 54 0.43 -11.42 10.00
CA LYS A 54 -0.27 -12.18 11.04
C LYS A 54 0.46 -13.49 11.36
N SER A 55 0.94 -14.21 10.34
CA SER A 55 1.69 -15.45 10.52
C SER A 55 3.02 -15.23 11.25
N ALA A 56 3.72 -14.14 10.99
CA ALA A 56 4.95 -13.79 11.70
C ALA A 56 4.67 -13.48 13.18
N PHE A 57 3.62 -12.73 13.47
CA PHE A 57 3.23 -12.42 14.85
C PHE A 57 2.76 -13.66 15.61
N ASP A 58 1.97 -14.54 14.99
CA ASP A 58 1.57 -15.82 15.60
C ASP A 58 2.77 -16.72 15.89
N GLN A 59 3.76 -16.76 15.00
CA GLN A 59 5.02 -17.49 15.22
C GLN A 59 5.77 -16.90 16.42
N ILE A 60 5.94 -15.58 16.53
CA ILE A 60 6.63 -14.93 17.66
C ILE A 60 5.90 -15.24 18.98
N LYS A 61 4.57 -15.12 19.01
CA LYS A 61 3.77 -15.47 20.18
C LYS A 61 3.95 -16.92 20.60
N SER A 62 4.11 -17.85 19.65
CA SER A 62 4.33 -19.27 19.95
C SER A 62 5.74 -19.56 20.51
N ILE A 63 6.73 -18.72 20.23
CA ILE A 63 8.12 -18.84 20.72
C ILE A 63 8.24 -18.29 22.13
N ASN A 64 7.60 -17.15 22.41
CA ASN A 64 7.64 -16.53 23.73
C ASN A 64 6.83 -17.31 24.77
N SER A 65 7.41 -17.54 25.96
CA SER A 65 6.79 -18.35 27.01
C SER A 65 5.48 -17.76 27.55
N ASN A 66 5.29 -16.44 27.43
CA ASN A 66 4.08 -15.72 27.84
C ASN A 66 2.99 -15.67 26.76
N GLY A 67 3.29 -16.11 25.53
CA GLY A 67 2.36 -16.07 24.42
C GLY A 67 2.10 -14.67 23.82
N GLU A 68 2.97 -13.70 24.14
CA GLU A 68 2.85 -12.30 23.70
C GLU A 68 3.95 -11.95 22.70
N LEU A 69 3.81 -10.79 22.02
CA LEU A 69 4.83 -10.27 21.09
C LEU A 69 6.11 -9.86 21.84
N ASP A 70 5.96 -9.29 23.03
CA ASP A 70 7.07 -8.94 23.90
C ASP A 70 7.27 -10.03 24.97
N GLY A 71 8.34 -10.81 24.84
CA GLY A 71 8.60 -11.94 25.71
C GLY A 71 10.06 -12.20 26.01
N ASP A 72 10.31 -13.38 26.56
CA ASP A 72 11.63 -13.80 27.05
C ASP A 72 12.61 -14.17 25.91
N LYS A 73 12.11 -14.55 24.74
CA LYS A 73 12.93 -14.95 23.59
C LYS A 73 13.03 -13.87 22.53
N ILE A 74 11.91 -13.22 22.26
CA ILE A 74 11.78 -12.20 21.21
C ILE A 74 11.02 -11.01 21.79
N MET A 75 11.58 -9.82 21.56
CA MET A 75 10.92 -8.54 21.76
C MET A 75 10.57 -7.95 20.39
N VAL A 76 9.39 -7.36 20.24
CA VAL A 76 8.91 -6.74 19.01
C VAL A 76 8.79 -5.23 19.20
N ASN A 77 9.25 -4.49 18.21
CA ASN A 77 8.95 -3.07 18.08
C ASN A 77 8.24 -2.88 16.74
N ALA A 78 6.94 -2.60 16.77
CA ALA A 78 6.12 -2.36 15.60
C ALA A 78 5.81 -0.86 15.48
N THR A 79 6.04 -0.30 14.30
CA THR A 79 5.77 1.12 14.00
C THR A 79 5.16 1.24 12.61
N ASP A 80 4.27 2.22 12.42
CA ASP A 80 3.67 2.44 11.11
C ASP A 80 4.75 2.69 10.04
N ASN A 81 4.61 2.02 8.89
CA ASN A 81 5.45 2.29 7.74
C ASN A 81 5.07 3.64 7.12
N LEU A 82 6.06 4.41 6.66
CA LEU A 82 5.78 5.68 5.96
C LEU A 82 5.13 5.47 4.59
N GLY A 83 5.38 4.31 3.94
CA GLY A 83 4.77 3.94 2.68
C GLY A 83 3.36 3.35 2.84
N TYR A 84 2.69 3.08 1.73
CA TYR A 84 1.37 2.44 1.69
C TYR A 84 1.20 1.58 0.43
N GLY A 85 0.35 0.55 0.53
CA GLY A 85 0.00 -0.32 -0.58
C GLY A 85 -1.20 0.21 -1.36
N TYR A 86 -1.19 0.01 -2.69
CA TYR A 86 -2.21 0.50 -3.60
C TYR A 86 -2.39 -0.40 -4.82
N ILE A 87 -3.52 -0.22 -5.51
CA ILE A 87 -3.73 -0.73 -6.86
C ILE A 87 -3.83 0.50 -7.79
N GLY A 88 -3.00 0.52 -8.85
CA GLY A 88 -2.99 1.59 -9.84
C GLY A 88 -3.71 1.20 -11.12
N ILE A 89 -4.33 2.18 -11.79
CA ILE A 89 -4.99 2.06 -13.09
C ILE A 89 -4.45 3.15 -14.03
N ASN A 90 -4.03 2.76 -15.21
CA ASN A 90 -3.52 3.67 -16.24
C ASN A 90 -4.69 4.26 -17.05
N ALA A 91 -4.87 5.58 -16.95
CA ALA A 91 -5.96 6.29 -17.63
C ALA A 91 -5.83 6.31 -19.16
N ASP A 92 -4.61 6.08 -19.70
CA ASP A 92 -4.41 6.01 -21.15
C ASP A 92 -4.74 4.65 -21.75
N THR A 93 -4.80 3.59 -20.94
CA THR A 93 -5.07 2.21 -21.39
C THR A 93 -6.43 1.70 -20.93
N VAL A 94 -6.93 2.15 -19.76
CA VAL A 94 -8.25 1.81 -19.21
C VAL A 94 -9.19 3.00 -19.38
N LYS A 95 -9.75 3.11 -20.59
CA LYS A 95 -10.60 4.24 -21.00
C LYS A 95 -11.67 3.83 -22.02
N VAL A 96 -12.61 4.74 -22.25
CA VAL A 96 -13.63 4.68 -23.29
C VAL A 96 -13.29 5.71 -24.37
N GLY A 97 -13.27 5.31 -25.63
CA GLY A 97 -12.83 6.17 -26.71
C GLY A 97 -11.35 6.56 -26.59
N ASP A 98 -11.03 7.80 -26.95
CA ASP A 98 -9.66 8.32 -26.98
C ASP A 98 -9.31 9.20 -25.76
N ASP A 99 -10.29 9.52 -24.91
CA ASP A 99 -10.13 10.46 -23.78
C ASP A 99 -10.22 9.78 -22.42
N GLY A 100 -9.06 9.61 -21.76
CA GLY A 100 -8.98 9.05 -20.40
C GLY A 100 -9.58 9.95 -19.32
N SER A 101 -9.79 11.25 -19.59
CA SER A 101 -10.38 12.22 -18.67
C SER A 101 -11.92 12.28 -18.73
N SER A 102 -12.53 11.67 -19.75
CA SER A 102 -13.98 11.69 -19.92
C SER A 102 -14.71 11.00 -18.76
N ASP A 103 -15.95 11.45 -18.50
CA ASP A 103 -16.79 10.83 -17.45
C ASP A 103 -16.97 9.33 -17.71
N ALA A 104 -17.21 8.92 -18.96
CA ALA A 104 -17.31 7.51 -19.33
C ALA A 104 -16.04 6.71 -19.00
N SER A 105 -14.85 7.28 -19.22
CA SER A 105 -13.57 6.65 -18.86
C SER A 105 -13.37 6.56 -17.34
N LYS A 106 -13.77 7.60 -16.62
CA LYS A 106 -13.75 7.59 -15.15
C LYS A 106 -14.73 6.55 -14.60
N ASP A 107 -15.93 6.45 -15.16
CA ASP A 107 -16.95 5.49 -14.73
C ASP A 107 -16.52 4.04 -14.99
N LEU A 108 -15.86 3.76 -16.11
CA LEU A 108 -15.22 2.45 -16.34
C LEU A 108 -14.24 2.09 -15.22
N ARG A 109 -13.35 3.01 -14.86
CA ARG A 109 -12.39 2.79 -13.77
C ARG A 109 -13.06 2.72 -12.40
N LYS A 110 -14.12 3.52 -12.14
CA LYS A 110 -14.93 3.45 -10.92
C LYS A 110 -15.64 2.11 -10.77
N ALA A 111 -16.15 1.53 -11.89
CA ALA A 111 -16.74 0.19 -11.86
C ALA A 111 -15.75 -0.85 -11.31
N ILE A 112 -14.52 -0.86 -11.84
CA ILE A 112 -13.46 -1.77 -11.41
C ILE A 112 -13.01 -1.47 -9.98
N ALA A 113 -12.77 -0.18 -9.66
CA ALA A 113 -12.29 0.28 -8.36
C ALA A 113 -13.27 -0.03 -7.22
N THR A 114 -14.58 0.07 -7.46
CA THR A 114 -15.62 -0.26 -6.47
C THR A 114 -15.56 -1.73 -6.08
N VAL A 115 -15.37 -2.62 -7.05
CA VAL A 115 -15.23 -4.05 -6.79
C VAL A 115 -13.90 -4.37 -6.08
N PHE A 116 -12.78 -3.73 -6.44
CA PHE A 116 -11.53 -3.90 -5.70
C PHE A 116 -11.66 -3.41 -4.25
N ALA A 117 -12.27 -2.25 -4.06
CA ALA A 117 -12.32 -1.58 -2.77
C ALA A 117 -13.09 -2.37 -1.70
N VAL A 118 -14.14 -3.08 -2.07
CA VAL A 118 -15.00 -3.80 -1.10
C VAL A 118 -14.30 -4.99 -0.45
N TYR A 119 -13.32 -5.61 -1.14
CA TYR A 119 -12.58 -6.77 -0.61
C TYR A 119 -11.37 -6.41 0.26
N ARG A 120 -11.02 -5.11 0.39
CA ARG A 120 -9.80 -4.67 1.09
C ARG A 120 -9.78 -5.07 2.56
N ASP A 121 -10.88 -4.85 3.29
CA ASP A 121 -10.90 -5.09 4.74
C ASP A 121 -10.65 -6.58 5.05
N VAL A 122 -11.36 -7.49 4.38
CA VAL A 122 -11.22 -8.94 4.59
C VAL A 122 -9.84 -9.44 4.17
N ALA A 123 -9.33 -8.99 3.02
CA ALA A 123 -8.04 -9.43 2.51
C ALA A 123 -6.87 -8.94 3.39
N ILE A 124 -6.89 -7.67 3.81
CA ILE A 124 -5.82 -7.09 4.61
C ILE A 124 -5.84 -7.63 6.05
N ASP A 125 -7.02 -7.83 6.66
CA ASP A 125 -7.13 -8.51 7.95
C ASP A 125 -6.61 -9.96 7.88
N SER A 126 -6.93 -10.67 6.82
CA SER A 126 -6.44 -12.04 6.62
C SER A 126 -4.91 -12.13 6.51
N TYR A 127 -4.27 -11.16 5.82
CA TYR A 127 -2.83 -11.17 5.58
C TYR A 127 -2.02 -10.58 6.74
N TYR A 128 -2.45 -9.42 7.27
CA TYR A 128 -1.71 -8.66 8.28
C TYR A 128 -2.36 -8.70 9.67
N GLY A 129 -3.67 -8.94 9.80
CA GLY A 129 -4.39 -8.76 11.06
C GLY A 129 -4.20 -7.33 11.57
N ASP A 130 -3.90 -7.20 12.87
CA ASP A 130 -3.71 -5.90 13.53
C ASP A 130 -2.47 -5.12 13.05
N ALA A 131 -1.59 -5.74 12.24
CA ALA A 131 -0.36 -5.10 11.76
C ALA A 131 -0.54 -4.22 10.52
N ALA A 132 -1.76 -4.09 10.02
CA ALA A 132 -2.13 -3.14 8.97
C ALA A 132 -3.56 -2.65 9.11
N SER A 133 -3.86 -1.54 8.43
CA SER A 133 -5.21 -1.00 8.32
C SER A 133 -5.51 -0.60 6.88
N VAL A 134 -6.77 -0.70 6.48
CA VAL A 134 -7.21 -0.18 5.18
C VAL A 134 -7.20 1.35 5.21
N ILE A 135 -6.68 1.95 4.14
CA ILE A 135 -6.67 3.40 3.92
C ILE A 135 -7.66 3.79 2.84
N ASN A 136 -8.18 5.02 2.91
CA ASN A 136 -9.20 5.50 1.99
C ASN A 136 -8.75 6.67 1.10
N TYR A 137 -7.52 7.11 1.27
CA TYR A 137 -6.92 8.14 0.42
C TYR A 137 -5.54 7.69 -0.03
N PRO A 138 -5.09 8.05 -1.25
CA PRO A 138 -3.77 7.70 -1.77
C PRO A 138 -2.66 8.56 -1.13
N ILE A 139 -2.51 8.39 0.17
CA ILE A 139 -1.51 9.06 1.02
C ILE A 139 -1.27 8.20 2.26
N SER A 140 -0.04 8.19 2.76
CA SER A 140 0.27 7.52 4.03
C SER A 140 -0.51 8.13 5.20
N ASN A 141 -1.16 7.30 6.02
CA ASN A 141 -1.85 7.75 7.23
C ASN A 141 -0.94 8.43 8.25
N THR A 142 0.40 8.24 8.14
CA THR A 142 1.38 8.94 8.99
C THR A 142 1.65 10.36 8.53
N SER A 143 1.18 10.74 7.35
CA SER A 143 1.32 12.10 6.84
C SER A 143 0.42 13.08 7.60
N TRP A 144 0.97 14.25 7.92
CA TRP A 144 0.20 15.34 8.52
C TRP A 144 -0.92 15.86 7.62
N ALA A 145 -0.83 15.64 6.30
CA ALA A 145 -1.85 16.01 5.32
C ALA A 145 -2.91 14.93 5.11
N ALA A 146 -2.76 13.73 5.68
CA ALA A 146 -3.71 12.65 5.50
C ALA A 146 -5.07 12.99 6.12
N PRO A 147 -6.18 12.86 5.36
CA PRO A 147 -7.53 12.99 5.91
C PRO A 147 -7.77 11.96 7.02
N GLN A 148 -8.37 12.39 8.10
CA GLN A 148 -8.66 11.57 9.27
C GLN A 148 -10.13 11.17 9.32
N LYS A 149 -10.46 10.00 9.87
CA LYS A 149 -11.85 9.54 10.05
C LYS A 149 -12.72 10.52 10.86
N SER A 150 -12.10 11.40 11.65
CA SER A 150 -12.78 12.46 12.42
C SER A 150 -13.11 13.70 11.59
N ASP A 151 -12.53 13.84 10.40
CA ASP A 151 -12.77 15.02 9.55
C ASP A 151 -14.20 14.93 8.96
N ALA A 152 -14.92 16.05 8.96
CA ALA A 152 -16.34 16.07 8.58
C ALA A 152 -16.60 15.71 7.11
N ASP A 153 -15.58 15.87 6.25
CA ASP A 153 -15.61 15.57 4.82
C ASP A 153 -14.86 14.25 4.47
N TYR A 154 -14.52 13.44 5.50
CA TYR A 154 -13.91 12.14 5.28
C TYR A 154 -14.88 11.19 4.58
N LYS A 155 -14.38 10.51 3.54
CA LYS A 155 -15.13 9.52 2.77
C LYS A 155 -14.36 8.23 2.65
N ALA A 156 -15.06 7.10 2.72
CA ALA A 156 -14.50 5.83 2.30
C ALA A 156 -14.36 5.83 0.77
N ALA A 157 -13.20 5.39 0.27
CA ALA A 157 -12.95 5.35 -1.16
C ALA A 157 -13.87 4.31 -1.85
N TYR A 158 -14.47 4.71 -2.96
CA TYR A 158 -15.31 3.86 -3.83
C TYR A 158 -16.49 3.20 -3.09
N SER A 159 -17.13 3.95 -2.22
CA SER A 159 -18.24 3.50 -1.37
C SER A 159 -19.60 4.10 -1.76
N VAL A 160 -19.71 4.67 -2.96
CA VAL A 160 -20.94 5.25 -3.50
C VAL A 160 -21.28 4.62 -4.85
N ASP A 161 -22.58 4.64 -5.20
CA ASP A 161 -23.04 4.28 -6.54
C ASP A 161 -22.83 5.43 -7.55
N VAL A 162 -23.27 5.22 -8.78
CA VAL A 162 -23.14 6.19 -9.88
C VAL A 162 -23.91 7.49 -9.61
N ASP A 163 -24.96 7.45 -8.80
CA ASP A 163 -25.75 8.60 -8.38
C ASP A 163 -25.22 9.29 -7.11
N GLY A 164 -24.13 8.77 -6.52
CA GLY A 164 -23.50 9.28 -5.30
C GLY A 164 -24.15 8.81 -4.00
N ASN A 165 -25.03 7.82 -4.03
CA ASN A 165 -25.62 7.25 -2.83
C ASN A 165 -24.66 6.28 -2.14
N ALA A 166 -24.61 6.27 -0.81
CA ALA A 166 -23.80 5.34 -0.05
C ALA A 166 -24.21 3.88 -0.31
N LEU A 167 -23.21 3.01 -0.58
CA LEU A 167 -23.42 1.58 -0.85
C LEU A 167 -23.59 0.76 0.43
N TYR A 168 -22.98 1.19 1.53
CA TYR A 168 -22.86 0.37 2.73
C TYR A 168 -23.48 1.06 3.93
N THR A 169 -24.06 0.23 4.81
CA THR A 169 -24.51 0.62 6.15
C THR A 169 -23.76 -0.22 7.19
N ASP A 170 -23.75 0.22 8.45
CA ASP A 170 -22.98 -0.43 9.52
C ASP A 170 -23.47 -1.84 9.86
N ASP A 171 -24.74 -2.17 9.53
CA ASP A 171 -25.38 -3.46 9.81
C ASP A 171 -25.25 -4.49 8.68
N MET A 172 -24.66 -4.12 7.54
CA MET A 172 -24.45 -5.04 6.42
C MET A 172 -23.35 -6.06 6.73
N SER A 173 -23.61 -7.32 6.44
CA SER A 173 -22.59 -8.38 6.37
C SER A 173 -21.64 -8.15 5.20
N ASP A 174 -20.47 -8.80 5.23
CA ASP A 174 -19.52 -8.70 4.13
C ASP A 174 -20.09 -9.21 2.80
N ASP A 175 -20.86 -10.32 2.81
CA ASP A 175 -21.54 -10.84 1.62
C ASP A 175 -22.54 -9.82 1.03
N GLU A 176 -23.27 -9.08 1.87
CA GLU A 176 -24.18 -8.02 1.42
C GLU A 176 -23.41 -6.84 0.82
N LYS A 177 -22.28 -6.46 1.41
CA LYS A 177 -21.41 -5.42 0.86
C LYS A 177 -20.82 -5.84 -0.49
N PHE A 178 -20.34 -7.09 -0.63
CA PHE A 178 -19.80 -7.63 -1.88
C PHE A 178 -20.87 -7.61 -2.99
N ALA A 179 -22.09 -8.03 -2.67
CA ALA A 179 -23.19 -7.98 -3.61
C ALA A 179 -23.57 -6.54 -4.01
N ALA A 180 -23.58 -5.60 -3.05
CA ALA A 180 -23.88 -4.19 -3.31
C ALA A 180 -22.81 -3.54 -4.19
N ALA A 181 -21.51 -3.81 -3.95
CA ALA A 181 -20.43 -3.33 -4.79
C ALA A 181 -20.51 -3.87 -6.22
N THR A 182 -20.79 -5.17 -6.38
CA THR A 182 -20.94 -5.80 -7.68
C THR A 182 -22.13 -5.22 -8.46
N GLN A 183 -23.23 -4.94 -7.77
CA GLN A 183 -24.42 -4.29 -8.38
C GLN A 183 -24.11 -2.83 -8.76
N ALA A 184 -23.40 -2.07 -7.92
CA ALA A 184 -22.99 -0.70 -8.22
C ALA A 184 -22.05 -0.63 -9.43
N ALA A 185 -21.14 -1.61 -9.58
CA ALA A 185 -20.27 -1.71 -10.73
C ALA A 185 -21.05 -1.81 -12.06
N LEU A 186 -22.18 -2.52 -12.10
CA LEU A 186 -23.06 -2.55 -13.29
C LEU A 186 -23.58 -1.16 -13.65
N GLY A 187 -23.97 -0.34 -12.66
CA GLY A 187 -24.41 1.03 -12.89
C GLY A 187 -23.29 1.91 -13.48
N PHE A 188 -22.07 1.78 -12.97
CA PHE A 188 -20.91 2.47 -13.53
C PHE A 188 -20.54 1.97 -14.93
N PHE A 189 -20.62 0.67 -15.22
CA PHE A 189 -20.44 0.15 -16.58
C PHE A 189 -21.47 0.70 -17.54
N GLU A 190 -22.73 0.81 -17.12
CA GLU A 190 -23.82 1.42 -17.93
C GLU A 190 -23.52 2.90 -18.23
N ALA A 191 -23.13 3.67 -17.20
CA ALA A 191 -22.71 5.07 -17.34
C ALA A 191 -21.47 5.23 -18.25
N ALA A 192 -20.55 4.28 -18.21
CA ALA A 192 -19.40 4.20 -19.10
C ALA A 192 -19.77 3.82 -20.55
N GLY A 193 -21.04 3.51 -20.85
CA GLY A 193 -21.53 3.17 -22.18
C GLY A 193 -21.44 1.67 -22.53
N TYR A 194 -21.16 0.80 -21.57
CA TYR A 194 -21.26 -0.65 -21.77
C TYR A 194 -22.72 -1.08 -21.90
N THR A 195 -22.97 -2.11 -22.70
CA THR A 195 -24.30 -2.74 -22.74
C THR A 195 -24.46 -3.67 -21.55
N VAL A 196 -25.49 -3.43 -20.74
CA VAL A 196 -25.84 -4.26 -19.59
C VAL A 196 -27.21 -4.90 -19.85
N GLU A 197 -27.27 -6.23 -19.87
CA GLU A 197 -28.48 -7.03 -20.10
C GLU A 197 -28.58 -8.14 -19.08
N ASP A 198 -29.73 -8.33 -18.47
CA ASP A 198 -30.00 -9.37 -17.46
C ASP A 198 -28.96 -9.41 -16.32
N GLY A 199 -28.51 -8.22 -15.86
CA GLY A 199 -27.51 -8.08 -14.79
C GLY A 199 -26.08 -8.46 -15.21
N LYS A 200 -25.78 -8.42 -16.51
CA LYS A 200 -24.45 -8.71 -17.05
C LYS A 200 -24.02 -7.69 -18.07
N VAL A 201 -22.73 -7.37 -18.06
CA VAL A 201 -22.04 -6.64 -19.12
C VAL A 201 -21.92 -7.58 -20.33
N THR A 202 -22.46 -7.17 -21.48
CA THR A 202 -22.51 -8.01 -22.69
C THR A 202 -21.70 -7.44 -23.84
N ALA A 203 -21.44 -6.14 -23.87
CA ALA A 203 -20.62 -5.49 -24.88
C ALA A 203 -19.93 -4.23 -24.33
N ALA A 204 -18.70 -4.00 -24.78
CA ALA A 204 -17.96 -2.78 -24.51
C ALA A 204 -18.30 -1.69 -25.56
N PRO A 205 -18.27 -0.40 -25.18
CA PRO A 205 -18.32 0.71 -26.13
C PRO A 205 -17.03 0.81 -26.94
N GLU A 206 -17.05 1.61 -28.00
CA GLU A 206 -15.87 1.85 -28.85
C GLU A 206 -14.69 2.36 -28.01
N GLY A 207 -13.49 1.79 -28.23
CA GLY A 207 -12.25 2.15 -27.53
C GLY A 207 -12.08 1.51 -26.16
N ALA A 208 -13.10 0.81 -25.63
CA ALA A 208 -13.01 0.06 -24.39
C ALA A 208 -12.95 -1.47 -24.61
N LYS A 209 -12.64 -2.24 -23.59
CA LYS A 209 -12.47 -3.69 -23.64
C LYS A 209 -13.41 -4.40 -22.65
N MET A 210 -13.70 -5.68 -22.90
CA MET A 210 -14.39 -6.58 -21.99
C MET A 210 -13.43 -7.28 -21.00
N SER A 211 -12.13 -7.13 -21.21
CA SER A 211 -11.07 -7.73 -20.39
C SER A 211 -9.92 -6.76 -20.22
N TYR A 212 -9.40 -6.65 -19.00
CA TYR A 212 -8.19 -5.90 -18.68
C TYR A 212 -7.25 -6.73 -17.81
N GLU A 213 -5.93 -6.48 -17.97
CA GLU A 213 -4.89 -7.15 -17.20
C GLU A 213 -4.49 -6.32 -15.97
N ILE A 214 -4.23 -7.02 -14.85
CA ILE A 214 -3.54 -6.45 -13.70
C ILE A 214 -2.26 -7.23 -13.42
N ILE A 215 -1.13 -6.51 -13.33
CA ILE A 215 0.18 -7.09 -13.01
C ILE A 215 0.42 -6.99 -11.50
N ILE A 216 0.82 -8.10 -10.89
CA ILE A 216 1.19 -8.16 -9.48
C ILE A 216 2.46 -9.01 -9.30
N GLY A 217 3.39 -8.52 -8.46
CA GLY A 217 4.58 -9.27 -8.08
C GLY A 217 4.31 -10.09 -6.81
N ALA A 218 3.64 -11.24 -6.97
CA ALA A 218 3.31 -12.15 -5.87
C ALA A 218 4.07 -13.50 -6.00
N ASP A 219 5.29 -13.44 -6.54
CA ASP A 219 6.23 -14.56 -6.73
C ASP A 219 5.66 -15.75 -7.53
N GLY A 220 4.60 -15.53 -8.32
CA GLY A 220 3.90 -16.56 -9.09
C GLY A 220 3.11 -17.54 -8.21
N ASN A 221 2.94 -17.26 -6.94
CA ASN A 221 2.26 -18.13 -5.97
C ASN A 221 1.21 -17.40 -5.12
N GLY A 222 0.97 -16.11 -5.39
CA GLY A 222 -0.01 -15.29 -4.70
C GLY A 222 0.44 -14.73 -3.35
N ASP A 223 1.73 -14.75 -3.02
CA ASP A 223 2.24 -14.20 -1.77
C ASP A 223 2.37 -12.67 -1.84
N HIS A 224 1.23 -12.00 -1.79
CA HIS A 224 1.13 -10.55 -1.75
C HIS A 224 -0.17 -10.13 -1.04
N PRO A 225 -0.16 -9.10 -0.18
CA PRO A 225 -1.36 -8.68 0.58
C PRO A 225 -2.56 -8.33 -0.31
N SER A 226 -2.33 -7.80 -1.51
CA SER A 226 -3.41 -7.47 -2.45
C SER A 226 -3.90 -8.66 -3.29
N PHE A 227 -3.26 -9.83 -3.25
CA PHE A 227 -3.60 -10.93 -4.17
C PHE A 227 -5.01 -11.48 -3.92
N ALA A 228 -5.43 -11.59 -2.65
CA ALA A 228 -6.78 -12.02 -2.30
C ALA A 228 -7.84 -11.03 -2.83
N ILE A 229 -7.58 -9.71 -2.75
CA ILE A 229 -8.47 -8.69 -3.34
C ILE A 229 -8.69 -8.96 -4.82
N LEU A 230 -7.60 -9.23 -5.56
CA LEU A 230 -7.66 -9.45 -7.01
C LEU A 230 -8.41 -10.72 -7.39
N THR A 231 -8.22 -11.81 -6.63
CA THR A 231 -8.90 -13.09 -6.90
C THR A 231 -10.38 -13.01 -6.62
N ASP A 232 -10.81 -12.36 -5.53
CA ASP A 232 -12.21 -12.19 -5.18
C ASP A 232 -12.90 -11.20 -6.14
N ALA A 233 -12.24 -10.09 -6.47
CA ALA A 233 -12.73 -9.13 -7.46
C ALA A 233 -12.85 -9.74 -8.86
N LYS A 234 -11.89 -10.62 -9.27
CA LYS A 234 -11.97 -11.37 -10.52
C LYS A 234 -13.25 -12.20 -10.56
N ALA A 235 -13.52 -12.98 -9.51
CA ALA A 235 -14.72 -13.81 -9.44
C ALA A 235 -16.01 -12.96 -9.50
N ALA A 236 -16.04 -11.82 -8.81
CA ALA A 236 -17.18 -10.90 -8.82
C ALA A 236 -17.41 -10.27 -10.21
N LEU A 237 -16.36 -9.75 -10.85
CA LEU A 237 -16.43 -9.15 -12.19
C LEU A 237 -16.82 -10.17 -13.25
N GLU A 238 -16.25 -11.39 -13.21
CA GLU A 238 -16.62 -12.48 -14.13
C GLU A 238 -18.09 -12.91 -13.96
N SER A 239 -18.64 -12.86 -12.74
CA SER A 239 -20.05 -13.15 -12.48
C SER A 239 -21.00 -12.20 -13.21
N ILE A 240 -20.56 -10.98 -13.47
CA ILE A 240 -21.31 -9.96 -14.22
C ILE A 240 -20.83 -9.81 -15.67
N GLY A 241 -20.02 -10.72 -16.19
CA GLY A 241 -19.63 -10.76 -17.61
C GLY A 241 -18.41 -9.91 -17.99
N PHE A 242 -17.68 -9.36 -17.01
CA PHE A 242 -16.45 -8.60 -17.24
C PHE A 242 -15.22 -9.40 -16.80
N THR A 243 -14.16 -9.42 -17.58
CA THR A 243 -12.99 -10.27 -17.30
C THR A 243 -11.84 -9.47 -16.70
N LEU A 244 -11.27 -9.99 -15.62
CA LEU A 244 -10.02 -9.51 -15.03
C LEU A 244 -8.93 -10.57 -15.22
N GLU A 245 -7.86 -10.23 -15.91
CA GLU A 245 -6.70 -11.11 -16.10
C GLU A 245 -5.64 -10.78 -15.04
N ILE A 246 -5.33 -11.72 -14.15
CA ILE A 246 -4.29 -11.53 -13.12
C ILE A 246 -2.98 -12.11 -13.66
N ASN A 247 -1.99 -11.25 -13.82
CA ASN A 247 -0.63 -11.61 -14.23
C ASN A 247 0.30 -11.54 -13.01
N ASP A 248 0.45 -12.68 -12.33
CA ASP A 248 1.35 -12.82 -11.17
C ASP A 248 2.78 -13.11 -11.66
N VAL A 249 3.65 -12.10 -11.56
CA VAL A 249 5.03 -12.17 -12.05
C VAL A 249 5.99 -12.54 -10.92
N THR A 250 6.95 -13.42 -11.25
CA THR A 250 8.04 -13.81 -10.35
C THR A 250 9.21 -12.82 -10.34
N ASP A 251 9.31 -11.98 -11.39
CA ASP A 251 10.30 -10.90 -11.49
C ASP A 251 9.55 -9.56 -11.55
N SER A 252 9.66 -8.78 -10.49
CA SER A 252 9.03 -7.45 -10.39
C SER A 252 9.50 -6.46 -11.46
N ASN A 253 10.66 -6.68 -12.09
CA ASN A 253 11.11 -5.83 -13.20
C ASN A 253 10.14 -5.88 -14.38
N ILE A 254 9.43 -6.97 -14.61
CA ILE A 254 8.40 -7.08 -15.67
C ILE A 254 7.31 -6.01 -15.48
N MET A 255 6.85 -5.83 -14.25
CA MET A 255 5.86 -4.80 -13.91
C MET A 255 6.44 -3.39 -14.11
N TRP A 256 7.64 -3.13 -13.58
CA TRP A 256 8.27 -1.81 -13.68
C TRP A 256 8.61 -1.44 -15.12
N ASP A 257 9.01 -2.39 -15.95
CA ASP A 257 9.26 -2.17 -17.39
C ASP A 257 7.95 -1.81 -18.12
N ALA A 258 6.84 -2.49 -17.81
CA ALA A 258 5.54 -2.17 -18.37
C ALA A 258 5.03 -0.78 -17.93
N LEU A 259 5.24 -0.41 -16.67
CA LEU A 259 4.91 0.93 -16.13
C LEU A 259 5.74 2.02 -16.81
N ASN A 260 7.05 1.82 -16.93
CA ASN A 260 7.96 2.78 -17.58
C ASN A 260 7.68 2.92 -19.09
N ALA A 261 7.17 1.86 -19.72
CA ALA A 261 6.76 1.88 -21.13
C ALA A 261 5.33 2.46 -21.34
N GLY A 262 4.56 2.70 -20.27
CA GLY A 262 3.17 3.16 -20.32
C GLY A 262 2.20 2.11 -20.87
N THR A 263 2.57 0.82 -20.84
CA THR A 263 1.77 -0.27 -21.43
C THR A 263 0.96 -1.06 -20.41
N ALA A 264 1.27 -0.94 -19.11
CA ALA A 264 0.48 -1.55 -18.06
C ALA A 264 -0.94 -0.98 -18.04
N GLU A 265 -1.95 -1.83 -17.91
CA GLU A 265 -3.34 -1.41 -17.72
C GLU A 265 -3.62 -1.15 -16.25
N MET A 266 -3.31 -2.14 -15.39
CA MET A 266 -3.44 -2.04 -13.93
C MET A 266 -2.26 -2.75 -13.27
N TRP A 267 -1.96 -2.37 -12.03
CA TRP A 267 -0.90 -3.01 -11.23
C TRP A 267 -1.17 -2.90 -9.73
N ALA A 268 -0.61 -3.81 -8.95
CA ALA A 268 -0.60 -3.75 -7.50
C ALA A 268 0.83 -3.52 -7.01
N ALA A 269 1.04 -2.46 -6.22
CA ALA A 269 2.36 -2.06 -5.73
C ALA A 269 2.27 -1.32 -4.38
N ALA A 270 3.41 -0.80 -3.90
CA ALA A 270 3.47 0.05 -2.74
C ALA A 270 4.36 1.27 -3.01
N TRP A 271 3.92 2.44 -2.54
CA TRP A 271 4.75 3.63 -2.50
C TRP A 271 5.58 3.67 -1.22
N GLN A 272 6.83 4.08 -1.35
CA GLN A 272 7.60 4.59 -0.24
C GLN A 272 7.37 6.10 -0.18
N ALA A 273 6.59 6.56 0.78
CA ALA A 273 6.28 7.98 0.93
C ALA A 273 7.45 8.78 1.51
N THR A 274 7.38 10.08 1.39
CA THR A 274 8.31 11.06 1.98
C THR A 274 7.64 11.81 3.12
N ILE A 275 8.43 12.46 3.98
CA ILE A 275 7.90 13.27 5.10
C ILE A 275 7.03 14.44 4.59
N ASP A 276 7.48 15.10 3.53
CA ASP A 276 6.66 16.09 2.82
C ASP A 276 5.71 15.37 1.87
N PRO A 277 4.39 15.63 1.94
CA PRO A 277 3.38 14.96 1.12
C PRO A 277 3.27 15.54 -0.29
N ASP A 278 4.38 15.98 -0.87
CA ASP A 278 4.43 16.53 -2.23
C ASP A 278 3.96 15.50 -3.27
N MET A 279 2.93 15.85 -4.01
CA MET A 279 2.28 14.98 -5.01
C MET A 279 2.81 15.18 -6.43
N TYR A 280 3.72 16.14 -6.68
CA TYR A 280 4.17 16.50 -8.03
C TYR A 280 4.74 15.31 -8.80
N GLN A 281 5.66 14.58 -8.18
CA GLN A 281 6.35 13.49 -8.85
C GLN A 281 5.40 12.40 -9.32
N THR A 282 4.34 12.13 -8.56
CA THR A 282 3.44 10.99 -8.78
C THR A 282 2.26 11.34 -9.67
N TYR A 283 1.71 12.56 -9.56
CA TYR A 283 0.42 12.88 -10.19
C TYR A 283 0.43 14.09 -11.13
N HIS A 284 1.43 14.98 -11.08
CA HIS A 284 1.46 16.13 -11.99
C HIS A 284 1.66 15.67 -13.43
N SER A 285 0.91 16.20 -14.38
CA SER A 285 0.92 15.76 -15.79
C SER A 285 2.29 15.92 -16.48
N GLU A 286 3.12 16.88 -16.05
CA GLU A 286 4.49 17.05 -16.57
C GLU A 286 5.49 16.08 -15.96
N SER A 287 5.11 15.28 -14.96
CA SER A 287 5.99 14.29 -14.32
C SER A 287 6.06 13.01 -15.15
N VAL A 288 6.91 13.00 -16.18
CA VAL A 288 7.02 11.90 -17.15
C VAL A 288 7.68 10.62 -16.61
N LYS A 289 8.20 10.61 -15.37
CA LYS A 289 8.95 9.45 -14.84
C LYS A 289 8.20 8.61 -13.83
N SER A 290 7.18 9.13 -13.19
CA SER A 290 6.50 8.46 -12.08
C SER A 290 4.98 8.65 -12.08
N ASN A 291 4.44 9.47 -12.99
CA ASN A 291 2.99 9.52 -13.23
C ASN A 291 2.59 8.30 -14.08
N TYR A 292 2.70 7.11 -13.49
CA TYR A 292 2.30 5.85 -14.13
C TYR A 292 0.80 5.75 -14.39
N TYR A 293 0.01 6.58 -13.71
CA TYR A 293 -1.45 6.65 -13.87
C TYR A 293 -1.88 7.36 -15.15
N HIS A 294 -0.97 8.13 -15.76
CA HIS A 294 -1.24 8.99 -16.90
C HIS A 294 -2.42 9.95 -16.65
N ILE A 295 -2.59 10.38 -15.38
CA ILE A 295 -3.55 11.42 -15.04
C ILE A 295 -3.09 12.75 -15.62
N ASN A 296 -4.01 13.46 -16.27
CA ASN A 296 -3.76 14.74 -16.89
C ASN A 296 -4.96 15.67 -16.60
N ASP A 297 -4.87 16.38 -15.48
CA ASP A 297 -5.92 17.25 -14.98
C ASP A 297 -5.34 18.62 -14.61
N ALA A 298 -5.76 19.64 -15.31
CA ALA A 298 -5.22 21.00 -15.13
C ALA A 298 -5.52 21.58 -13.72
N THR A 299 -6.62 21.17 -13.09
CA THR A 299 -6.96 21.60 -11.74
C THR A 299 -6.04 20.92 -10.73
N LEU A 300 -5.82 19.61 -10.86
CA LEU A 300 -4.88 18.87 -10.04
C LEU A 300 -3.46 19.42 -10.16
N ASP A 301 -3.00 19.70 -11.38
CA ASP A 301 -1.69 20.25 -11.63
C ASP A 301 -1.50 21.60 -10.92
N GLN A 302 -2.49 22.49 -11.02
CA GLN A 302 -2.45 23.80 -10.36
C GLN A 302 -2.49 23.65 -8.83
N ASP A 303 -3.35 22.80 -8.28
CA ASP A 303 -3.46 22.56 -6.83
C ASP A 303 -2.14 22.00 -6.28
N ILE A 304 -1.50 21.08 -6.99
CA ILE A 304 -0.17 20.56 -6.61
C ILE A 304 0.86 21.70 -6.53
N ILE A 305 0.88 22.59 -7.50
CA ILE A 305 1.81 23.74 -7.52
C ILE A 305 1.48 24.71 -6.37
N ASP A 306 0.23 24.99 -6.11
CA ASP A 306 -0.23 25.87 -5.04
C ASP A 306 0.17 25.32 -3.66
N ALA A 307 -0.03 24.01 -3.43
CA ALA A 307 0.40 23.36 -2.20
C ALA A 307 1.92 23.42 -1.99
N ARG A 308 2.72 23.23 -3.04
CA ARG A 308 4.19 23.31 -2.97
C ARG A 308 4.68 24.75 -2.69
N SER A 309 3.93 25.74 -3.11
CA SER A 309 4.32 27.16 -3.06
C SER A 309 4.04 27.82 -1.72
N SER A 310 3.36 27.15 -0.78
CA SER A 310 3.00 27.68 0.53
C SER A 310 3.81 27.01 1.65
N ALA A 311 4.13 27.80 2.70
CA ALA A 311 4.66 27.31 3.97
C ALA A 311 3.56 27.14 5.03
N ASP A 312 2.32 27.55 4.76
CA ASP A 312 1.18 27.39 5.65
C ASP A 312 0.66 25.94 5.58
N GLN A 313 0.88 25.20 6.64
CA GLN A 313 0.55 23.76 6.70
C GLN A 313 -0.95 23.49 6.61
N GLU A 314 -1.80 24.33 7.22
CA GLU A 314 -3.25 24.17 7.17
C GLU A 314 -3.79 24.43 5.76
N TYR A 315 -3.29 25.47 5.11
CA TYR A 315 -3.60 25.75 3.71
C TYR A 315 -3.17 24.57 2.83
N ARG A 316 -1.93 24.09 2.95
CA ARG A 316 -1.42 22.94 2.19
C ARG A 316 -2.29 21.69 2.41
N LYS A 317 -2.67 21.40 3.67
CA LYS A 317 -3.54 20.26 4.00
C LYS A 317 -4.88 20.34 3.26
N SER A 318 -5.49 21.53 3.22
CA SER A 318 -6.76 21.74 2.51
C SER A 318 -6.63 21.54 1.00
N VAL A 319 -5.53 22.01 0.40
CA VAL A 319 -5.28 21.85 -1.03
C VAL A 319 -4.94 20.39 -1.36
N TYR A 320 -4.12 19.71 -0.56
CA TYR A 320 -3.86 18.28 -0.76
C TYR A 320 -5.13 17.43 -0.64
N LYS A 321 -6.09 17.83 0.23
CA LYS A 321 -7.39 17.13 0.27
C LYS A 321 -8.13 17.24 -1.06
N GLN A 322 -8.11 18.41 -1.72
CA GLN A 322 -8.69 18.59 -3.06
C GLN A 322 -7.95 17.73 -4.10
N CYS A 323 -6.62 17.69 -4.08
CA CYS A 323 -5.85 16.81 -4.95
C CYS A 323 -6.26 15.34 -4.77
N LEU A 324 -6.40 14.87 -3.52
CA LEU A 324 -6.78 13.49 -3.21
C LEU A 324 -8.20 13.17 -3.71
N ASP A 325 -9.14 14.12 -3.59
CA ASP A 325 -10.50 13.95 -4.10
C ASP A 325 -10.52 13.85 -5.63
N ILE A 326 -9.72 14.65 -6.33
CA ILE A 326 -9.57 14.56 -7.80
C ILE A 326 -8.98 13.21 -8.21
N ILE A 327 -7.93 12.73 -7.54
CA ILE A 327 -7.30 11.44 -7.83
C ILE A 327 -8.32 10.29 -7.66
N LEU A 328 -9.11 10.32 -6.60
CA LEU A 328 -10.19 9.34 -6.38
C LEU A 328 -11.32 9.46 -7.41
N ASP A 329 -11.68 10.67 -7.86
CA ASP A 329 -12.66 10.84 -8.94
C ASP A 329 -12.18 10.29 -10.28
N TRP A 330 -10.90 10.44 -10.58
CA TRP A 330 -10.29 9.81 -11.76
C TRP A 330 -10.25 8.28 -11.67
N ALA A 331 -10.38 7.73 -10.48
CA ALA A 331 -10.28 6.31 -10.18
C ALA A 331 -9.01 5.65 -10.76
N VAL A 332 -7.89 6.36 -10.66
CA VAL A 332 -6.58 5.86 -11.14
C VAL A 332 -5.77 5.19 -10.04
N GLU A 333 -6.14 5.39 -8.77
CA GLU A 333 -5.50 4.71 -7.65
C GLU A 333 -6.53 4.27 -6.61
N ILE A 334 -6.50 3.01 -6.29
CA ILE A 334 -7.26 2.42 -5.18
C ILE A 334 -6.31 2.29 -4.00
N PRO A 335 -6.43 3.14 -2.97
CA PRO A 335 -5.64 3.02 -1.75
C PRO A 335 -6.03 1.72 -1.03
N VAL A 336 -5.04 0.90 -0.63
CA VAL A 336 -5.33 -0.42 -0.07
C VAL A 336 -4.98 -0.47 1.40
N TYR A 337 -3.70 -0.37 1.77
CA TYR A 337 -3.30 -0.58 3.16
C TYR A 337 -2.13 0.29 3.60
N GLN A 338 -2.13 0.59 4.90
CA GLN A 338 -1.00 1.08 5.67
C GLN A 338 -0.56 -0.04 6.62
N ARG A 339 0.66 -0.56 6.44
CA ARG A 339 1.21 -1.61 7.30
C ARG A 339 2.15 -1.05 8.35
N GLN A 340 2.50 -1.88 9.33
CA GLN A 340 3.57 -1.60 10.27
C GLN A 340 4.89 -2.20 9.79
N ASN A 341 5.99 -1.53 10.12
CA ASN A 341 7.33 -2.12 10.12
C ASN A 341 7.51 -2.89 11.43
N CYS A 342 8.10 -4.06 11.35
CA CYS A 342 8.36 -4.91 12.49
C CYS A 342 9.87 -5.03 12.69
N ILE A 343 10.36 -4.65 13.86
CA ILE A 343 11.74 -4.89 14.29
C ILE A 343 11.70 -5.86 15.46
N ILE A 344 12.41 -6.96 15.35
CA ILE A 344 12.52 -7.96 16.40
C ILE A 344 13.95 -8.10 16.88
N TYR A 345 14.13 -8.36 18.17
CA TYR A 345 15.44 -8.63 18.75
C TYR A 345 15.37 -9.63 19.91
N SER A 346 16.51 -10.26 20.22
CA SER A 346 16.63 -11.17 21.35
C SER A 346 16.96 -10.41 22.64
N PRO A 347 16.06 -10.38 23.67
CA PRO A 347 16.35 -9.75 24.94
C PRO A 347 17.38 -10.53 25.77
N GLU A 348 17.65 -11.79 25.44
CA GLU A 348 18.75 -12.55 26.06
C GLU A 348 20.13 -12.03 25.66
N ARG A 349 20.23 -11.36 24.50
CA ARG A 349 21.50 -10.95 23.89
C ARG A 349 21.64 -9.43 23.78
N ILE A 350 20.58 -8.71 23.47
CA ILE A 350 20.55 -7.24 23.49
C ILE A 350 19.94 -6.81 24.82
N ASN A 351 20.63 -5.92 25.53
CA ASN A 351 20.08 -5.29 26.71
C ASN A 351 18.91 -4.37 26.34
N ALA A 352 17.69 -4.83 26.62
CA ALA A 352 16.45 -4.15 26.27
C ALA A 352 16.35 -2.73 26.86
N ASP A 353 16.99 -2.47 28.02
CA ASP A 353 17.01 -1.14 28.63
C ASP A 353 17.82 -0.11 27.84
N THR A 354 18.72 -0.58 26.97
CA THR A 354 19.58 0.24 26.12
C THR A 354 19.08 0.35 24.69
N PHE A 355 18.06 -0.43 24.32
CA PHE A 355 17.45 -0.35 22.99
C PHE A 355 16.74 0.99 22.80
N THR A 356 16.76 1.49 21.57
CA THR A 356 16.13 2.77 21.21
C THR A 356 14.66 2.79 21.63
N LYS A 357 14.30 3.67 22.57
CA LYS A 357 12.96 3.69 23.21
C LYS A 357 11.90 4.40 22.37
N ASP A 358 12.34 5.38 21.57
CA ASP A 358 11.45 6.27 20.80
C ASP A 358 11.42 5.90 19.33
N VAL A 359 11.49 4.59 19.01
CA VAL A 359 11.37 4.12 17.63
C VAL A 359 10.01 4.53 17.08
N SER A 360 10.01 5.17 15.93
CA SER A 360 8.80 5.64 15.26
C SER A 360 8.98 5.53 13.74
N THR A 361 7.94 5.84 12.99
CA THR A 361 7.98 5.99 11.52
C THR A 361 9.16 6.86 11.03
N PHE A 362 9.55 7.87 11.81
CA PHE A 362 10.57 8.85 11.44
C PHE A 362 11.88 8.70 12.21
N TYR A 363 11.91 7.89 13.26
CA TYR A 363 13.08 7.66 14.11
C TYR A 363 13.36 6.17 14.24
N TYR A 364 14.26 5.66 13.38
CA TYR A 364 14.62 4.25 13.32
C TYR A 364 15.52 3.83 14.47
N TRP A 365 15.49 2.55 14.86
CA TRP A 365 16.25 1.97 15.94
C TRP A 365 17.76 2.24 15.87
N TYR A 366 18.35 2.29 14.68
CA TYR A 366 19.78 2.54 14.50
C TYR A 366 20.19 4.01 14.68
N LYS A 367 19.27 4.92 14.94
CA LYS A 367 19.61 6.34 15.22
C LYS A 367 20.34 6.53 16.53
N ASP A 368 20.20 5.57 17.48
CA ASP A 368 20.88 5.55 18.78
C ASP A 368 21.74 4.28 18.95
N ILE A 369 22.22 3.73 17.85
CA ILE A 369 22.99 2.48 17.82
C ILE A 369 24.23 2.52 18.72
N GLU A 370 24.78 3.70 18.96
CA GLU A 370 25.91 3.94 19.87
C GLU A 370 25.61 3.59 21.33
N ASN A 371 24.34 3.62 21.73
CA ASN A 371 23.88 3.36 23.09
C ASN A 371 23.51 1.89 23.35
N ILE A 372 23.27 1.12 22.28
CA ILE A 372 22.84 -0.27 22.40
C ILE A 372 23.97 -1.13 22.96
N GLU A 373 23.66 -1.94 23.98
CA GLU A 373 24.60 -2.85 24.64
C GLU A 373 24.17 -4.32 24.44
N MET A 374 25.16 -5.19 24.30
CA MET A 374 24.93 -6.64 24.40
C MET A 374 24.98 -7.07 25.87
N ASN A 375 24.18 -8.06 26.23
CA ASN A 375 24.20 -8.67 27.58
C ASN A 375 25.46 -9.50 27.81
#